data_4b1e121f8b78661527145f590cfc2eeb
#
_entry.id   4b1e121f8b78661527145f590cfc2eeb
#
_cell.length_a   1.000
_cell.length_b   1.000
_cell.length_c   1.000
_cell.angle_alpha   90.00
_cell.angle_beta   90.00
_cell.angle_gamma   90.00
#
_symmetry.space_group_name_H-M   'P 1'
#
loop_
_entity.id
_entity.type
_entity.pdbx_description
1 polymer ?
#
loop_
_entity_poly.entity_id
_entity_poly.type
_entity_poly.pdbx_seq_one_letter_code
_entity_poly.pdbx_strand_id
1 'polypeptide(L)'
;ERVNRSLSMFNKNSVIAQWNRGESEQVDSLFVAMYEKAREVNEVTGGAFDVTVAPLVNAWGFGFKNEKLPSDGKIDSLLQYVGMDKVQLEGVRLVKLVEGVQIDASSITKGLGVDLVAEFFDREGAQNYMIEIGGEIRVKGESNKQRPWHIGVDKPIDDATAANRELQLVLALQEGALATSGNYRRFYVVDGKKYSHTIN
;
A
#
# COMPACT_ATOMS: atom_id res chain seq x y z
N GLU A 1 -2.30 15.85 4.24
CA GLU A 1 -1.56 16.62 3.24
C GLU A 1 -0.09 16.17 3.10
N ARG A 2 0.64 15.94 4.22
CA ARG A 2 2.04 15.46 4.21
C ARG A 2 2.20 14.14 3.44
N VAL A 3 1.37 13.14 3.73
CA VAL A 3 1.38 11.84 3.02
C VAL A 3 1.18 12.04 1.52
N ASN A 4 0.25 12.91 1.13
CA ASN A 4 -0.03 13.16 -0.28
C ASN A 4 1.17 13.83 -1.01
N ARG A 5 1.88 14.74 -0.33
CA ARG A 5 3.09 15.37 -0.89
C ARG A 5 4.26 14.41 -1.00
N SER A 6 4.38 13.47 -0.07
CA SER A 6 5.49 12.51 -0.05
C SER A 6 5.21 11.29 -0.94
N LEU A 7 4.09 10.58 -0.70
CA LEU A 7 3.88 9.21 -1.15
C LEU A 7 2.74 9.01 -2.16
N SER A 8 2.06 10.09 -2.58
CA SER A 8 0.98 9.94 -3.56
C SER A 8 1.51 9.57 -4.94
N MET A 9 1.13 8.40 -5.42
CA MET A 9 1.39 7.99 -6.80
C MET A 9 0.66 8.87 -7.83
N PHE A 10 -0.44 9.53 -7.43
CA PHE A 10 -1.28 10.35 -8.32
C PHE A 10 -0.87 11.82 -8.36
N ASN A 11 -0.07 12.28 -7.41
CA ASN A 11 0.48 13.63 -7.40
C ASN A 11 1.82 13.68 -8.13
N LYS A 12 1.85 14.31 -9.30
CA LYS A 12 3.07 14.43 -10.12
C LYS A 12 4.24 15.09 -9.40
N ASN A 13 3.95 15.94 -8.41
CA ASN A 13 4.94 16.69 -7.64
C ASN A 13 5.29 16.01 -6.30
N SER A 14 4.77 14.81 -6.03
CA SER A 14 5.14 14.07 -4.83
C SER A 14 6.60 13.59 -4.90
N VAL A 15 7.20 13.38 -3.72
CA VAL A 15 8.57 12.87 -3.63
C VAL A 15 8.72 11.54 -4.36
N ILE A 16 7.78 10.61 -4.15
CA ILE A 16 7.81 9.31 -4.83
C ILE A 16 7.68 9.43 -6.35
N ALA A 17 6.85 10.34 -6.84
CA ALA A 17 6.69 10.53 -8.29
C ALA A 17 7.95 11.13 -8.93
N GLN A 18 8.61 12.08 -8.27
CA GLN A 18 9.88 12.66 -8.73
C GLN A 18 11.00 11.61 -8.71
N TRP A 19 11.09 10.82 -7.63
CA TRP A 19 12.07 9.74 -7.52
C TRP A 19 11.85 8.68 -8.62
N ASN A 20 10.61 8.28 -8.86
CA ASN A 20 10.28 7.30 -9.90
C ASN A 20 10.70 7.77 -11.29
N ARG A 21 10.63 9.08 -11.58
CA ARG A 21 11.08 9.67 -12.86
C ARG A 21 12.57 9.94 -12.91
N GLY A 22 13.32 9.71 -11.83
CA GLY A 22 14.75 9.99 -11.77
C GLY A 22 15.09 11.48 -11.65
N GLU A 23 14.13 12.34 -11.27
CA GLU A 23 14.32 13.78 -11.12
C GLU A 23 15.03 14.13 -9.81
N SER A 24 14.94 13.28 -8.78
CA SER A 24 15.59 13.45 -7.49
C SER A 24 15.85 12.11 -6.83
N GLU A 25 17.01 11.99 -6.20
CA GLU A 25 17.32 10.92 -5.25
C GLU A 25 17.05 11.31 -3.79
N GLN A 26 16.83 12.62 -3.54
CA GLN A 26 16.50 13.11 -2.22
C GLN A 26 15.05 12.75 -1.89
N VAL A 27 14.87 12.16 -0.70
CA VAL A 27 13.57 11.75 -0.17
C VAL A 27 13.34 12.38 1.19
N ASP A 28 12.07 12.52 1.59
CA ASP A 28 11.74 13.06 2.90
C ASP A 28 11.65 11.96 3.98
N SER A 29 11.55 12.38 5.22
CA SER A 29 11.50 11.45 6.37
C SER A 29 10.31 10.49 6.32
N LEU A 30 9.21 10.88 5.69
CA LEU A 30 8.03 10.03 5.55
C LEU A 30 8.27 8.94 4.50
N PHE A 31 8.95 9.29 3.41
CA PHE A 31 9.39 8.32 2.42
C PHE A 31 10.39 7.33 3.03
N VAL A 32 11.36 7.81 3.81
CA VAL A 32 12.33 6.96 4.52
C VAL A 32 11.59 5.95 5.41
N ALA A 33 10.66 6.42 6.25
CA ALA A 33 9.89 5.56 7.14
C ALA A 33 9.08 4.49 6.37
N MET A 34 8.46 4.88 5.26
CA MET A 34 7.76 3.96 4.37
C MET A 34 8.70 2.90 3.78
N TYR A 35 9.86 3.33 3.26
CA TYR A 35 10.81 2.43 2.63
C TYR A 35 11.45 1.45 3.63
N GLU A 36 11.81 1.92 4.83
CA GLU A 36 12.34 1.05 5.89
C GLU A 36 11.33 0.00 6.32
N LYS A 37 10.04 0.39 6.48
CA LYS A 37 8.99 -0.57 6.78
C LYS A 37 8.77 -1.56 5.63
N ALA A 38 8.82 -1.09 4.39
CA ALA A 38 8.73 -1.96 3.21
C ALA A 38 9.87 -2.97 3.18
N ARG A 39 11.10 -2.56 3.51
CA ARG A 39 12.27 -3.44 3.58
C ARG A 39 12.13 -4.48 4.68
N GLU A 40 11.70 -4.08 5.88
CA GLU A 40 11.43 -5.02 6.98
C GLU A 40 10.43 -6.11 6.54
N VAL A 41 9.32 -5.71 5.91
CA VAL A 41 8.31 -6.67 5.44
C VAL A 41 8.83 -7.54 4.31
N ASN A 42 9.62 -6.99 3.37
CA ASN A 42 10.28 -7.74 2.32
C ASN A 42 11.18 -8.85 2.89
N GLU A 43 12.02 -8.52 3.88
CA GLU A 43 12.92 -9.46 4.56
C GLU A 43 12.13 -10.58 5.26
N VAL A 44 11.11 -10.24 6.06
CA VAL A 44 10.30 -11.21 6.82
C VAL A 44 9.50 -12.13 5.88
N THR A 45 9.10 -11.64 4.71
CA THR A 45 8.34 -12.42 3.72
C THR A 45 9.22 -13.15 2.70
N GLY A 46 10.54 -13.08 2.84
CA GLY A 46 11.48 -13.69 1.89
C GLY A 46 11.34 -13.12 0.47
N GLY A 47 11.01 -11.83 0.34
CA GLY A 47 10.85 -11.14 -0.94
C GLY A 47 9.43 -11.21 -1.53
N ALA A 48 8.47 -11.88 -0.89
CA ALA A 48 7.10 -11.96 -1.40
C ALA A 48 6.38 -10.60 -1.40
N PHE A 49 6.75 -9.71 -0.48
CA PHE A 49 6.34 -8.31 -0.51
C PHE A 49 7.48 -7.46 -1.08
N ASP A 50 7.22 -6.73 -2.16
CA ASP A 50 8.22 -5.87 -2.80
C ASP A 50 7.57 -4.59 -3.33
N VAL A 51 8.03 -3.43 -2.87
CA VAL A 51 7.50 -2.14 -3.32
C VAL A 51 8.09 -1.70 -4.67
N THR A 52 9.11 -2.38 -5.18
CA THR A 52 9.71 -2.06 -6.49
C THR A 52 8.93 -2.63 -7.66
N VAL A 53 7.76 -3.23 -7.39
CA VAL A 53 6.88 -3.86 -8.40
C VAL A 53 6.15 -2.87 -9.33
N ALA A 54 6.34 -1.56 -9.17
CA ALA A 54 5.63 -0.55 -9.97
C ALA A 54 5.68 -0.78 -11.49
N PRO A 55 6.80 -1.19 -12.11
CA PRO A 55 6.84 -1.51 -13.54
C PRO A 55 5.88 -2.62 -13.94
N LEU A 56 5.75 -3.66 -13.12
CA LEU A 56 4.82 -4.77 -13.35
C LEU A 56 3.37 -4.34 -13.12
N VAL A 57 3.09 -3.62 -12.02
CA VAL A 57 1.74 -3.10 -11.72
C VAL A 57 1.22 -2.24 -12.87
N ASN A 58 2.07 -1.39 -13.44
CA ASN A 58 1.73 -0.56 -14.61
C ASN A 58 1.48 -1.41 -15.87
N ALA A 59 2.31 -2.41 -16.14
CA ALA A 59 2.16 -3.29 -17.30
C ALA A 59 0.88 -4.13 -17.24
N TRP A 60 0.49 -4.58 -16.05
CA TRP A 60 -0.77 -5.29 -15.82
C TRP A 60 -2.01 -4.37 -15.78
N GLY A 61 -1.86 -3.07 -16.01
CA GLY A 61 -2.97 -2.12 -16.07
C GLY A 61 -3.58 -1.74 -14.72
N PHE A 62 -2.96 -2.10 -13.61
CA PHE A 62 -3.41 -1.72 -12.26
C PHE A 62 -2.81 -0.40 -11.77
N GLY A 63 -1.82 0.16 -12.47
CA GLY A 63 -1.22 1.46 -12.25
C GLY A 63 -1.97 2.60 -12.95
N PHE A 64 -1.20 3.47 -13.65
CA PHE A 64 -1.72 4.67 -14.32
C PHE A 64 -2.29 4.45 -15.71
N LYS A 65 -2.03 3.31 -16.33
CA LYS A 65 -2.42 3.01 -17.70
C LYS A 65 -3.35 1.82 -17.75
N ASN A 66 -4.43 1.94 -18.52
CA ASN A 66 -5.30 0.82 -18.88
C ASN A 66 -4.64 0.09 -20.07
N GLU A 67 -3.60 -0.68 -19.80
CA GLU A 67 -2.92 -1.47 -20.83
C GLU A 67 -3.58 -2.84 -20.96
N LYS A 68 -3.35 -3.47 -22.11
CA LYS A 68 -3.70 -4.87 -22.34
C LYS A 68 -2.76 -5.76 -21.51
N LEU A 69 -3.16 -7.02 -21.32
CA LEU A 69 -2.31 -8.03 -20.70
C LEU A 69 -0.89 -8.00 -21.30
N PRO A 70 0.15 -7.90 -20.46
CA PRO A 70 1.52 -7.94 -20.95
C PRO A 70 1.83 -9.34 -21.53
N SER A 71 2.68 -9.39 -22.55
CA SER A 71 3.24 -10.67 -23.02
C SER A 71 4.28 -11.18 -22.03
N ASP A 72 4.55 -12.50 -22.04
CA ASP A 72 5.56 -13.11 -21.17
C ASP A 72 6.93 -12.44 -21.36
N GLY A 73 7.37 -12.20 -22.59
CA GLY A 73 8.62 -11.48 -22.85
C GLY A 73 8.63 -10.03 -22.33
N LYS A 74 7.48 -9.38 -22.20
CA LYS A 74 7.37 -8.08 -21.55
C LYS A 74 7.53 -8.20 -20.03
N ILE A 75 6.92 -9.22 -19.43
CA ILE A 75 7.07 -9.51 -17.98
C ILE A 75 8.54 -9.78 -17.67
N ASP A 76 9.19 -10.70 -18.39
CA ASP A 76 10.61 -11.03 -18.21
C ASP A 76 11.50 -9.79 -18.30
N SER A 77 11.22 -8.91 -19.28
CA SER A 77 11.98 -7.67 -19.43
C SER A 77 11.75 -6.66 -18.30
N LEU A 78 10.63 -6.72 -17.59
CA LEU A 78 10.33 -5.84 -16.46
C LEU A 78 10.84 -6.37 -15.13
N LEU A 79 10.97 -7.69 -14.97
CA LEU A 79 11.51 -8.31 -13.76
C LEU A 79 12.93 -7.87 -13.44
N GLN A 80 13.72 -7.48 -14.45
CA GLN A 80 15.06 -6.91 -14.20
C GLN A 80 15.05 -5.62 -13.36
N TYR A 81 13.92 -4.92 -13.28
CA TYR A 81 13.74 -3.68 -12.51
C TYR A 81 13.05 -3.90 -11.16
N VAL A 82 12.71 -5.14 -10.82
CA VAL A 82 12.05 -5.51 -9.55
C VAL A 82 13.07 -6.16 -8.63
N GLY A 83 13.09 -5.72 -7.38
CA GLY A 83 13.97 -6.21 -6.31
C GLY A 83 14.43 -5.08 -5.40
N MET A 84 14.20 -5.23 -4.09
CA MET A 84 14.63 -4.25 -3.08
C MET A 84 16.17 -4.13 -3.01
N ASP A 85 16.90 -5.17 -3.45
CA ASP A 85 18.37 -5.18 -3.60
C ASP A 85 18.90 -4.20 -4.66
N LYS A 86 18.03 -3.68 -5.53
CA LYS A 86 18.37 -2.74 -6.60
C LYS A 86 18.25 -1.27 -6.17
N VAL A 87 17.96 -1.04 -4.90
CA VAL A 87 17.79 0.29 -4.31
C VAL A 87 18.56 0.38 -3.00
N GLN A 88 19.29 1.46 -2.79
CA GLN A 88 20.07 1.68 -1.58
C GLN A 88 19.65 2.97 -0.89
N LEU A 89 19.27 2.88 0.39
CA LEU A 89 18.97 4.04 1.22
C LEU A 89 20.24 4.53 1.96
N GLU A 90 20.58 5.80 1.75
CA GLU A 90 21.71 6.51 2.36
C GLU A 90 21.20 7.75 3.11
N GLY A 91 20.74 7.58 4.34
CA GLY A 91 20.12 8.66 5.11
C GLY A 91 18.79 9.12 4.48
N VAL A 92 18.79 10.29 3.85
CA VAL A 92 17.62 10.84 3.12
C VAL A 92 17.81 10.80 1.61
N ARG A 93 18.69 9.97 1.12
CA ARG A 93 18.95 9.74 -0.29
C ARG A 93 18.65 8.29 -0.64
N LEU A 94 17.77 8.07 -1.60
CA LEU A 94 17.44 6.73 -2.10
C LEU A 94 18.04 6.59 -3.50
N VAL A 95 19.06 5.76 -3.62
CA VAL A 95 19.84 5.57 -4.84
C VAL A 95 19.31 4.38 -5.62
N LYS A 96 19.09 4.54 -6.92
CA LYS A 96 18.82 3.42 -7.83
C LYS A 96 20.15 2.78 -8.23
N LEU A 97 20.35 1.51 -7.89
CA LEU A 97 21.49 0.71 -8.35
C LEU A 97 21.25 0.19 -9.78
N VAL A 98 19.97 0.12 -10.18
CA VAL A 98 19.54 -0.22 -11.54
C VAL A 98 18.60 0.88 -12.04
N GLU A 99 18.95 1.49 -13.16
CA GLU A 99 18.10 2.49 -13.80
C GLU A 99 16.79 1.83 -14.28
N GLY A 100 15.67 2.54 -14.13
CA GLY A 100 14.34 1.99 -14.46
C GLY A 100 13.58 1.37 -13.30
N VAL A 101 14.20 1.16 -12.13
CA VAL A 101 13.50 0.78 -10.91
C VAL A 101 12.49 1.86 -10.54
N GLN A 102 11.28 1.44 -10.17
CA GLN A 102 10.20 2.31 -9.71
C GLN A 102 9.52 1.70 -8.49
N ILE A 103 9.09 2.54 -7.56
CA ILE A 103 8.41 2.14 -6.33
C ILE A 103 6.91 2.40 -6.45
N ASP A 104 6.10 1.43 -6.04
CA ASP A 104 4.68 1.58 -5.74
C ASP A 104 4.44 1.40 -4.23
N ALA A 105 4.13 2.49 -3.55
CA ALA A 105 3.86 2.50 -2.12
C ALA A 105 2.36 2.31 -1.78
N SER A 106 1.51 2.01 -2.75
CA SER A 106 0.04 1.95 -2.57
C SER A 106 -0.39 0.95 -1.49
N SER A 107 0.36 -0.15 -1.33
CA SER A 107 0.08 -1.21 -0.36
C SER A 107 0.36 -0.80 1.10
N ILE A 108 1.19 0.22 1.34
CA ILE A 108 1.66 0.58 2.69
C ILE A 108 1.23 2.00 3.10
N THR A 109 1.01 2.89 2.14
CA THR A 109 0.77 4.33 2.40
C THR A 109 -0.47 4.60 3.25
N LYS A 110 -1.56 3.83 3.07
CA LYS A 110 -2.79 4.04 3.84
C LYS A 110 -2.59 3.69 5.32
N GLY A 111 -1.96 2.54 5.60
CA GLY A 111 -1.62 2.14 6.97
C GLY A 111 -0.71 3.15 7.65
N LEU A 112 0.32 3.63 6.96
CA LEU A 112 1.18 4.70 7.47
C LEU A 112 0.39 5.99 7.74
N GLY A 113 -0.59 6.32 6.89
CA GLY A 113 -1.48 7.46 7.12
C GLY A 113 -2.32 7.32 8.40
N VAL A 114 -2.84 6.13 8.67
CA VAL A 114 -3.55 5.79 9.91
C VAL A 114 -2.64 5.93 11.13
N ASP A 115 -1.41 5.40 11.04
CA ASP A 115 -0.43 5.48 12.12
C ASP A 115 -0.04 6.91 12.47
N LEU A 116 0.17 7.77 11.47
CA LEU A 116 0.47 9.19 11.70
C LEU A 116 -0.66 9.94 12.42
N VAL A 117 -1.91 9.59 12.14
CA VAL A 117 -3.06 10.16 12.86
C VAL A 117 -3.14 9.61 14.29
N ALA A 118 -2.86 8.32 14.46
CA ALA A 118 -2.81 7.69 15.78
C ALA A 118 -1.72 8.31 16.66
N GLU A 119 -0.52 8.50 16.13
CA GLU A 119 0.58 9.18 16.83
C GLU A 119 0.20 10.62 17.24
N PHE A 120 -0.56 11.33 16.41
CA PHE A 120 -1.08 12.63 16.77
C PHE A 120 -2.03 12.54 17.95
N PHE A 121 -3.01 11.62 17.94
CA PHE A 121 -3.93 11.43 19.07
C PHE A 121 -3.21 10.98 20.34
N ASP A 122 -2.20 10.12 20.23
CA ASP A 122 -1.39 9.70 21.37
C ASP A 122 -0.64 10.88 22.01
N ARG A 123 -0.06 11.77 21.22
CA ARG A 123 0.60 13.00 21.70
C ARG A 123 -0.36 13.97 22.37
N GLU A 124 -1.60 14.07 21.89
CA GLU A 124 -2.66 14.88 22.50
C GLU A 124 -3.29 14.21 23.74
N GLY A 125 -2.82 13.02 24.13
CA GLY A 125 -3.28 12.30 25.32
C GLY A 125 -4.59 11.56 25.18
N ALA A 126 -5.06 11.33 23.95
CA ALA A 126 -6.29 10.57 23.71
C ALA A 126 -6.10 9.10 24.14
N GLN A 127 -7.01 8.62 25.01
CA GLN A 127 -6.98 7.26 25.52
C GLN A 127 -7.84 6.30 24.71
N ASN A 128 -8.82 6.81 24.00
CA ASN A 128 -9.77 6.01 23.25
C ASN A 128 -9.96 6.59 21.85
N TYR A 129 -9.65 5.85 20.82
CA TYR A 129 -9.89 6.23 19.43
C TYR A 129 -10.00 5.03 18.49
N MET A 130 -10.72 5.22 17.42
CA MET A 130 -10.67 4.37 16.21
C MET A 130 -10.45 5.30 15.01
N ILE A 131 -9.43 5.00 14.23
CA ILE A 131 -9.06 5.72 13.02
C ILE A 131 -9.24 4.76 11.85
N GLU A 132 -9.91 5.20 10.80
CA GLU A 132 -10.07 4.45 9.57
C GLU A 132 -9.71 5.32 8.37
N ILE A 133 -8.86 4.81 7.49
CA ILE A 133 -8.54 5.44 6.21
C ILE A 133 -8.60 4.37 5.11
N GLY A 134 -9.68 4.39 4.32
CA GLY A 134 -9.84 3.51 3.18
C GLY A 134 -9.79 2.01 3.50
N GLY A 135 -10.28 1.63 4.68
CA GLY A 135 -10.35 0.25 5.16
C GLY A 135 -9.19 -0.18 6.07
N GLU A 136 -8.10 0.57 6.13
CA GLU A 136 -7.06 0.38 7.13
C GLU A 136 -7.47 1.06 8.44
N ILE A 137 -7.37 0.31 9.54
CA ILE A 137 -7.91 0.70 10.84
C ILE A 137 -6.82 0.59 11.91
N ARG A 138 -6.80 1.55 12.83
CA ARG A 138 -6.08 1.45 14.09
C ARG A 138 -7.00 1.86 15.25
N VAL A 139 -6.95 1.09 16.33
CA VAL A 139 -7.76 1.33 17.53
C VAL A 139 -6.88 1.38 18.77
N LYS A 140 -7.37 2.16 19.74
CA LYS A 140 -6.86 2.17 21.12
C LYS A 140 -8.03 2.33 22.09
N GLY A 141 -7.92 1.66 23.25
CA GLY A 141 -8.87 1.78 24.35
C GLY A 141 -10.25 1.21 23.97
N GLU A 142 -11.30 1.88 24.42
CA GLU A 142 -12.68 1.41 24.34
C GLU A 142 -13.55 2.32 23.50
N SER A 143 -14.60 1.73 22.92
CA SER A 143 -15.66 2.48 22.24
C SER A 143 -16.50 3.30 23.23
N ASN A 144 -17.36 4.18 22.72
CA ASN A 144 -18.34 4.94 23.50
C ASN A 144 -19.34 4.06 24.29
N LYS A 145 -19.35 2.74 24.03
CA LYS A 145 -20.15 1.76 24.78
C LYS A 145 -19.37 1.05 25.90
N GLN A 146 -18.19 1.57 26.28
CA GLN A 146 -17.31 1.01 27.31
C GLN A 146 -16.99 -0.48 27.09
N ARG A 147 -16.65 -0.80 25.83
CA ARG A 147 -16.28 -2.17 25.39
C ARG A 147 -15.27 -2.07 24.25
N PRO A 148 -14.56 -3.17 23.95
CA PRO A 148 -13.66 -3.23 22.81
C PRO A 148 -14.31 -2.72 21.51
N TRP A 149 -13.52 -2.14 20.63
CA TRP A 149 -13.94 -1.77 19.29
C TRP A 149 -14.32 -3.02 18.49
N HIS A 150 -15.52 -3.03 17.89
CA HIS A 150 -15.97 -4.13 17.05
C HIS A 150 -15.83 -3.73 15.59
N ILE A 151 -14.94 -4.43 14.88
CA ILE A 151 -14.62 -4.16 13.49
C ILE A 151 -15.14 -5.30 12.64
N GLY A 152 -16.03 -4.99 11.70
CA GLY A 152 -16.57 -5.95 10.75
C GLY A 152 -15.64 -6.14 9.55
N VAL A 153 -15.37 -7.39 9.20
CA VAL A 153 -14.68 -7.75 7.95
C VAL A 153 -15.72 -8.24 6.96
N ASP A 154 -15.78 -7.60 5.79
CA ASP A 154 -16.74 -7.96 4.74
C ASP A 154 -16.39 -9.32 4.12
N LYS A 155 -17.43 -10.07 3.73
CA LYS A 155 -17.26 -11.22 2.85
C LYS A 155 -16.77 -10.75 1.48
N PRO A 156 -15.86 -11.49 0.84
CA PRO A 156 -15.39 -11.20 -0.51
C PRO A 156 -16.44 -11.61 -1.57
N ILE A 157 -17.59 -10.92 -1.60
CA ILE A 157 -18.64 -11.15 -2.58
C ILE A 157 -18.32 -10.34 -3.84
N ASP A 158 -18.45 -10.99 -5.02
CA ASP A 158 -18.29 -10.35 -6.32
C ASP A 158 -19.50 -9.43 -6.61
N ASP A 159 -19.62 -8.34 -5.85
CA ASP A 159 -20.61 -7.28 -6.04
C ASP A 159 -19.87 -5.95 -6.28
N ALA A 160 -19.80 -5.53 -7.53
CA ALA A 160 -19.15 -4.29 -7.92
C ALA A 160 -19.81 -3.03 -7.33
N THR A 161 -21.08 -3.14 -6.91
CA THR A 161 -21.86 -2.02 -6.35
C THR A 161 -21.69 -1.88 -4.85
N ALA A 162 -21.14 -2.90 -4.17
CA ALA A 162 -21.07 -3.01 -2.72
C ALA A 162 -22.44 -2.81 -2.01
N ALA A 163 -23.55 -3.06 -2.73
CA ALA A 163 -24.91 -2.90 -2.20
C ALA A 163 -25.27 -4.02 -1.21
N ASN A 164 -24.71 -5.22 -1.40
CA ASN A 164 -24.96 -6.37 -0.54
C ASN A 164 -23.69 -6.65 0.31
N ARG A 165 -23.54 -5.91 1.41
CA ARG A 165 -22.46 -6.14 2.36
C ARG A 165 -22.87 -7.16 3.40
N GLU A 166 -22.24 -8.33 3.37
CA GLU A 166 -22.34 -9.32 4.44
C GLU A 166 -21.02 -9.36 5.21
N LEU A 167 -21.11 -9.46 6.54
CA LEU A 167 -19.93 -9.63 7.36
C LEU A 167 -19.50 -11.10 7.35
N GLN A 168 -18.22 -11.33 7.15
CA GLN A 168 -17.59 -12.64 7.31
C GLN A 168 -17.29 -12.90 8.79
N LEU A 169 -16.78 -11.88 9.48
CA LEU A 169 -16.48 -11.96 10.91
C LEU A 169 -16.49 -10.57 11.54
N VAL A 170 -16.53 -10.53 12.86
CA VAL A 170 -16.37 -9.32 13.66
C VAL A 170 -15.22 -9.55 14.63
N LEU A 171 -14.25 -8.64 14.60
CA LEU A 171 -13.12 -8.63 15.53
C LEU A 171 -13.37 -7.64 16.65
N ALA A 172 -13.09 -8.05 17.89
CA ALA A 172 -13.10 -7.18 19.06
C ALA A 172 -11.67 -6.82 19.43
N LEU A 173 -11.30 -5.53 19.32
CA LEU A 173 -9.97 -5.01 19.58
C LEU A 173 -10.00 -3.87 20.58
N GLN A 174 -9.07 -3.86 21.55
CA GLN A 174 -8.82 -2.73 22.44
C GLN A 174 -7.58 -1.95 22.04
N GLU A 175 -6.59 -2.64 21.48
CA GLU A 175 -5.37 -2.05 20.92
C GLU A 175 -4.92 -2.87 19.70
N GLY A 176 -4.52 -2.17 18.65
CA GLY A 176 -4.01 -2.81 17.45
C GLY A 176 -4.48 -2.17 16.17
N ALA A 177 -4.15 -2.82 15.07
CA ALA A 177 -4.48 -2.38 13.72
C ALA A 177 -5.07 -3.53 12.90
N LEU A 178 -5.87 -3.18 11.91
CA LEU A 178 -6.41 -4.10 10.92
C LEU A 178 -6.22 -3.51 9.52
N ALA A 179 -5.62 -4.27 8.64
CA ALA A 179 -5.59 -3.99 7.21
C ALA A 179 -6.16 -5.19 6.46
N THR A 180 -6.92 -4.92 5.41
CA THR A 180 -7.51 -5.96 4.57
C THR A 180 -7.13 -5.77 3.12
N SER A 181 -6.67 -6.85 2.49
CA SER A 181 -6.43 -6.92 1.06
C SER A 181 -7.37 -7.90 0.40
N GLY A 182 -7.92 -7.54 -0.75
CA GLY A 182 -8.85 -8.41 -1.45
C GLY A 182 -8.82 -8.20 -2.96
N ASN A 183 -8.99 -9.27 -3.70
CA ASN A 183 -8.96 -9.30 -5.16
C ASN A 183 -10.36 -9.32 -5.80
N TYR A 184 -11.42 -9.06 -5.04
CA TYR A 184 -12.81 -9.16 -5.49
C TYR A 184 -13.41 -7.85 -6.01
N ARG A 185 -12.82 -6.69 -5.68
CA ARG A 185 -13.32 -5.37 -6.12
C ARG A 185 -12.53 -4.76 -7.27
N ARG A 186 -11.23 -4.99 -7.34
CA ARG A 186 -10.36 -4.41 -8.36
C ARG A 186 -9.75 -5.51 -9.23
N PHE A 187 -10.49 -5.87 -10.26
CA PHE A 187 -10.10 -6.88 -11.23
C PHE A 187 -10.65 -6.52 -12.61
N TYR A 188 -10.14 -7.19 -13.63
CA TYR A 188 -10.73 -7.22 -14.97
C TYR A 188 -10.74 -8.65 -15.51
N VAL A 189 -11.57 -8.90 -16.52
CA VAL A 189 -11.72 -10.22 -17.13
C VAL A 189 -11.31 -10.12 -18.60
N VAL A 190 -10.41 -11.02 -19.03
CA VAL A 190 -10.00 -11.19 -20.43
C VAL A 190 -10.12 -12.66 -20.76
N ASP A 191 -10.83 -12.99 -21.85
CA ASP A 191 -11.07 -14.36 -22.32
C ASP A 191 -11.56 -15.32 -21.21
N GLY A 192 -12.46 -14.83 -20.36
CA GLY A 192 -13.04 -15.57 -19.23
C GLY A 192 -12.11 -15.77 -18.03
N LYS A 193 -10.89 -15.27 -18.07
CA LYS A 193 -9.91 -15.34 -16.97
C LYS A 193 -9.90 -14.04 -16.19
N LYS A 194 -10.02 -14.14 -14.86
CA LYS A 194 -10.02 -13.01 -13.93
C LYS A 194 -8.57 -12.63 -13.56
N TYR A 195 -8.26 -11.35 -13.69
CA TYR A 195 -6.98 -10.76 -13.28
C TYR A 195 -7.23 -9.72 -12.21
N SER A 196 -6.52 -9.80 -11.10
CA SER A 196 -6.62 -8.88 -9.99
C SER A 196 -5.32 -8.10 -9.80
N HIS A 197 -5.37 -7.03 -9.00
CA HIS A 197 -4.20 -6.20 -8.68
C HIS A 197 -3.19 -6.88 -7.72
N THR A 198 -3.55 -8.02 -7.14
CA THR A 198 -2.62 -8.86 -6.37
C THR A 198 -1.98 -9.84 -7.34
N ILE A 199 -0.71 -9.62 -7.64
CA ILE A 199 0.06 -10.38 -8.63
C ILE A 199 1.08 -11.22 -7.86
N ASN A 200 1.21 -12.47 -8.29
CA ASN A 200 2.14 -13.45 -7.73
C ASN A 200 3.27 -13.70 -8.74
#